data_5990178865a2b58c67d2f32d344499cd
#
_entry.id   5990178865a2b58c67d2f32d344499cd
#
_cell.length_a   1.000
_cell.length_b   1.000
_cell.length_c   1.000
_cell.angle_alpha   90.00
_cell.angle_beta   90.00
_cell.angle_gamma   90.00
#
_symmetry.space_group_name_H-M   'P 1'
#
loop_
_entity.id
_entity.type
_entity.pdbx_description
1 polymer ?
#
loop_
_entity_poly.entity_id
_entity_poly.type
_entity_poly.pdbx_seq_one_letter_code
_entity_poly.pdbx_strand_id
1 'polypeptide(L)'
;MELRKPSSNPGSQGLLPFDFDASDQTSEVTGRAGLPLLLETMMALRVGQAVKQHVRLRKRNAGFSEAEMVEDLVLLLGAGGECLDDLSILGADTGLMRLCERDKLPSPDAARSFLLGFHDEALLACARKDNPTGEASVIYPESAALQGLGRVQEHIVAELSRKRPAAMATLEMDATIIESHKKEALPHYKGGRGYQPSLVYWVEQDVVVADEFRDGNVPA
;
A
#
# COMPACT_ATOMS: atom_id res chain seq x y z
N MET A 1 -22.64 24.88 13.19
CA MET A 1 -23.22 23.87 12.30
C MET A 1 -23.03 22.53 13.03
N GLU A 2 -24.12 21.98 13.56
CA GLU A 2 -24.02 20.75 14.35
C GLU A 2 -23.72 19.57 13.43
N LEU A 3 -22.64 18.87 13.73
CA LEU A 3 -22.35 17.57 13.13
C LEU A 3 -23.52 16.63 13.44
N ARG A 4 -24.22 16.17 12.42
CA ARG A 4 -25.22 15.12 12.57
C ARG A 4 -24.56 13.94 13.26
N LYS A 5 -25.07 13.55 14.41
CA LYS A 5 -24.66 12.28 15.05
C LYS A 5 -24.92 11.14 14.07
N PRO A 6 -24.01 10.15 13.98
CA PRO A 6 -24.21 8.99 13.14
C PRO A 6 -25.60 8.39 13.43
N SER A 7 -26.35 8.09 12.38
CA SER A 7 -27.66 7.49 12.55
C SER A 7 -27.46 6.10 13.15
N SER A 8 -28.21 5.81 14.21
CA SER A 8 -28.23 4.48 14.84
C SER A 8 -28.99 3.45 14.00
N ASN A 9 -29.04 3.64 12.68
CA ASN A 9 -29.74 2.75 11.78
C ASN A 9 -28.88 1.50 11.55
N PRO A 10 -29.32 0.30 11.96
CA PRO A 10 -28.55 -0.94 11.80
C PRO A 10 -28.34 -1.39 10.35
N GLY A 11 -28.77 -0.60 9.38
CA GLY A 11 -28.53 -0.82 7.95
C GLY A 11 -27.42 0.06 7.37
N SER A 12 -26.94 1.08 8.09
CA SER A 12 -25.74 1.79 7.67
C SER A 12 -24.55 1.02 8.21
N GLN A 13 -23.90 0.57 7.32
CA GLN A 13 -22.93 -0.35 7.51
C GLN A 13 -21.62 0.11 7.69
N GLY A 14 -21.04 0.67 8.28
CA GLY A 14 -19.72 0.96 8.11
C GLY A 14 -18.92 1.14 9.36
N LEU A 15 -17.60 1.14 9.23
CA LEU A 15 -16.64 1.46 10.25
C LEU A 15 -16.33 2.97 10.27
N LEU A 16 -16.68 3.66 9.19
CA LEU A 16 -16.61 5.11 9.07
C LEU A 16 -18.00 5.75 9.31
N PRO A 17 -18.06 6.93 9.93
CA PRO A 17 -19.33 7.57 10.31
C PRO A 17 -19.96 8.35 9.16
N PHE A 18 -20.18 7.73 8.01
CA PHE A 18 -20.92 8.31 6.91
C PHE A 18 -22.19 7.52 6.59
N ASP A 19 -23.14 8.19 5.95
CA ASP A 19 -24.38 7.62 5.45
C ASP A 19 -24.64 8.11 4.03
N PHE A 20 -25.48 7.39 3.28
CA PHE A 20 -25.89 7.79 1.94
C PHE A 20 -27.06 8.77 2.07
N ASP A 21 -26.86 9.99 1.57
CA ASP A 21 -27.92 11.00 1.47
C ASP A 21 -28.30 11.23 0.00
N ALA A 22 -29.55 10.95 -0.34
CA ALA A 22 -30.08 11.18 -1.68
C ALA A 22 -30.60 12.62 -1.89
N SER A 23 -30.38 13.52 -0.92
CA SER A 23 -30.78 14.92 -1.07
C SER A 23 -29.82 15.69 -2.00
N ASP A 24 -30.38 16.63 -2.79
CA ASP A 24 -29.60 17.49 -3.71
C ASP A 24 -28.75 18.57 -3.01
N GLN A 25 -28.34 18.35 -1.76
CA GLN A 25 -27.51 19.31 -1.05
C GLN A 25 -26.06 19.20 -1.50
N THR A 26 -25.62 20.16 -2.28
CA THR A 26 -24.31 20.20 -2.98
C THR A 26 -23.16 20.77 -2.16
N SER A 27 -23.25 20.87 -0.85
CA SER A 27 -22.14 21.36 -0.03
C SER A 27 -21.10 20.26 0.19
N GLU A 28 -19.87 20.52 -0.24
CA GLU A 28 -18.69 19.66 0.00
C GLU A 28 -18.80 18.24 -0.59
N VAL A 29 -19.03 18.15 -1.88
CA VAL A 29 -19.02 16.90 -2.63
C VAL A 29 -17.59 16.51 -3.03
N THR A 30 -17.34 15.20 -3.16
CA THR A 30 -16.10 14.67 -3.72
C THR A 30 -16.39 13.77 -4.91
N GLY A 31 -15.54 13.85 -5.93
CA GLY A 31 -15.53 12.91 -7.06
C GLY A 31 -14.92 11.54 -6.71
N ARG A 32 -14.44 11.36 -5.47
CA ARG A 32 -13.71 10.18 -4.99
C ARG A 32 -14.45 9.41 -3.90
N ALA A 33 -15.77 9.41 -3.94
CA ALA A 33 -16.63 8.80 -2.92
C ALA A 33 -16.43 7.27 -2.74
N GLY A 34 -15.72 6.60 -3.64
CA GLY A 34 -15.33 5.19 -3.48
C GLY A 34 -14.17 4.96 -2.52
N LEU A 35 -13.30 5.95 -2.28
CA LEU A 35 -12.12 5.78 -1.42
C LEU A 35 -12.44 5.52 0.06
N PRO A 36 -13.47 6.13 0.67
CA PRO A 36 -13.89 5.76 2.02
C PRO A 36 -14.20 4.27 2.18
N LEU A 37 -14.77 3.62 1.14
CA LEU A 37 -15.04 2.17 1.17
C LEU A 37 -13.75 1.34 1.17
N LEU A 38 -12.69 1.82 0.50
CA LEU A 38 -11.37 1.20 0.56
C LEU A 38 -10.80 1.30 1.98
N LEU A 39 -10.89 2.46 2.61
CA LEU A 39 -10.45 2.65 4.00
C LEU A 39 -11.25 1.78 4.97
N GLU A 40 -12.57 1.68 4.81
CA GLU A 40 -13.40 0.73 5.58
C GLU A 40 -12.98 -0.72 5.41
N THR A 41 -12.62 -1.11 4.19
CA THR A 41 -12.11 -2.45 3.91
C THR A 41 -10.81 -2.70 4.67
N MET A 42 -9.89 -1.73 4.68
CA MET A 42 -8.65 -1.81 5.47
C MET A 42 -8.93 -1.93 6.97
N MET A 43 -9.90 -1.17 7.48
CA MET A 43 -10.35 -1.26 8.88
C MET A 43 -10.96 -2.64 9.19
N ALA A 44 -11.84 -3.15 8.33
CA ALA A 44 -12.47 -4.46 8.48
C ALA A 44 -11.46 -5.62 8.46
N LEU A 45 -10.37 -5.47 7.72
CA LEU A 45 -9.23 -6.39 7.65
C LEU A 45 -8.18 -6.11 8.74
N ARG A 46 -8.37 -5.09 9.57
CA ARG A 46 -7.45 -4.68 10.65
C ARG A 46 -6.03 -4.38 10.17
N VAL A 47 -5.91 -3.82 8.97
CA VAL A 47 -4.61 -3.52 8.35
C VAL A 47 -3.77 -2.60 9.23
N GLY A 48 -4.34 -1.51 9.73
CA GLY A 48 -3.64 -0.57 10.61
C GLY A 48 -3.11 -1.24 11.90
N GLN A 49 -3.82 -2.25 12.44
CA GLN A 49 -3.33 -3.02 13.58
C GLN A 49 -2.13 -3.90 13.21
N ALA A 50 -2.19 -4.58 12.06
CA ALA A 50 -1.08 -5.39 11.57
C ALA A 50 0.16 -4.53 11.28
N VAL A 51 -0.02 -3.34 10.66
CA VAL A 51 1.08 -2.39 10.45
C VAL A 51 1.72 -1.98 11.78
N LYS A 52 0.94 -1.58 12.78
CA LYS A 52 1.45 -1.22 14.12
C LYS A 52 2.22 -2.36 14.78
N GLN A 53 1.86 -3.60 14.52
CA GLN A 53 2.50 -4.78 15.09
C GLN A 53 3.82 -5.12 14.39
N HIS A 54 3.88 -5.03 13.07
CA HIS A 54 4.95 -5.59 12.25
C HIS A 54 5.88 -4.56 11.61
N VAL A 55 5.43 -3.32 11.40
CA VAL A 55 6.24 -2.27 10.78
C VAL A 55 6.68 -1.26 11.82
N ARG A 56 7.99 -1.06 11.96
CA ARG A 56 8.59 -0.11 12.90
C ARG A 56 9.71 0.65 12.24
N LEU A 57 9.41 1.84 11.78
CA LEU A 57 10.36 2.75 11.13
C LEU A 57 10.65 3.98 11.96
N ARG A 58 9.67 4.45 12.73
CA ARG A 58 9.81 5.70 13.48
C ARG A 58 10.72 5.52 14.69
N LYS A 59 11.64 6.47 14.84
CA LYS A 59 12.49 6.61 16.04
C LYS A 59 11.84 7.48 17.12
N ARG A 60 10.81 8.26 16.77
CA ARG A 60 10.12 9.20 17.68
C ARG A 60 8.62 9.08 17.47
N ASN A 61 7.86 9.27 18.54
CA ASN A 61 6.41 9.24 18.49
C ASN A 61 5.83 10.63 18.13
N ALA A 62 6.15 11.12 16.92
CA ALA A 62 5.68 12.40 16.40
C ALA A 62 5.33 12.28 14.92
N GLY A 63 4.33 13.06 14.47
CA GLY A 63 3.81 13.04 13.09
C GLY A 63 2.87 11.84 12.84
N PHE A 64 2.73 11.47 11.57
CA PHE A 64 1.90 10.35 11.16
C PHE A 64 2.46 9.02 11.67
N SER A 65 1.60 8.11 12.09
CA SER A 65 1.97 6.73 12.41
C SER A 65 2.28 5.94 11.15
N GLU A 66 2.99 4.80 11.29
CA GLU A 66 3.22 3.90 10.17
C GLU A 66 1.89 3.41 9.55
N ALA A 67 0.88 3.20 10.38
CA ALA A 67 -0.45 2.80 9.92
C ALA A 67 -1.11 3.90 9.09
N GLU A 68 -1.12 5.14 9.57
CA GLU A 68 -1.65 6.29 8.82
C GLU A 68 -0.89 6.48 7.50
N MET A 69 0.45 6.37 7.51
CA MET A 69 1.25 6.46 6.28
C MET A 69 0.86 5.39 5.25
N VAL A 70 0.70 4.14 5.69
CA VAL A 70 0.29 3.04 4.79
C VAL A 70 -1.12 3.27 4.26
N GLU A 71 -2.07 3.62 5.13
CA GLU A 71 -3.45 3.92 4.76
C GLU A 71 -3.53 5.06 3.74
N ASP A 72 -2.82 6.15 3.98
CA ASP A 72 -2.84 7.33 3.11
C ASP A 72 -2.15 7.08 1.77
N LEU A 73 -1.09 6.26 1.73
CA LEU A 73 -0.48 5.81 0.47
C LEU A 73 -1.40 4.86 -0.31
N VAL A 74 -2.14 3.99 0.36
CA VAL A 74 -3.14 3.14 -0.30
C VAL A 74 -4.29 3.99 -0.85
N LEU A 75 -4.75 5.01 -0.11
CA LEU A 75 -5.74 5.97 -0.62
C LEU A 75 -5.21 6.72 -1.84
N LEU A 76 -3.94 7.15 -1.84
CA LEU A 76 -3.30 7.78 -2.98
C LEU A 76 -3.34 6.89 -4.22
N LEU A 77 -2.91 5.63 -4.08
CA LEU A 77 -2.93 4.65 -5.18
C LEU A 77 -4.36 4.35 -5.66
N GLY A 78 -5.29 4.18 -4.73
CA GLY A 78 -6.71 3.98 -5.02
C GLY A 78 -7.37 5.19 -5.72
N ALA A 79 -6.84 6.40 -5.51
CA ALA A 79 -7.24 7.61 -6.22
C ALA A 79 -6.66 7.72 -7.63
N GLY A 80 -5.78 6.79 -8.04
CA GLY A 80 -5.05 6.85 -9.30
C GLY A 80 -3.84 7.78 -9.25
N GLY A 81 -3.27 8.04 -8.06
CA GLY A 81 -2.07 8.85 -7.89
C GLY A 81 -0.85 8.17 -8.53
N GLU A 82 -0.09 8.93 -9.30
CA GLU A 82 1.09 8.46 -10.04
C GLU A 82 2.40 8.84 -9.34
N CYS A 83 2.35 9.83 -8.47
CA CYS A 83 3.51 10.30 -7.71
C CYS A 83 3.12 10.77 -6.30
N LEU A 84 4.11 10.97 -5.43
CA LEU A 84 3.86 11.41 -4.05
C LEU A 84 3.31 12.84 -3.97
N ASP A 85 3.56 13.67 -4.97
CA ASP A 85 3.05 15.05 -4.99
C ASP A 85 1.52 15.09 -5.10
N ASP A 86 0.90 14.03 -5.64
CA ASP A 86 -0.55 13.87 -5.72
C ASP A 86 -1.22 13.76 -4.35
N LEU A 87 -0.46 13.47 -3.26
CA LEU A 87 -0.96 13.58 -1.88
C LEU A 87 -1.47 14.98 -1.58
N SER A 88 -0.83 16.01 -2.13
CA SER A 88 -1.26 17.40 -1.97
C SER A 88 -2.60 17.67 -2.68
N ILE A 89 -2.79 17.07 -3.86
CA ILE A 89 -4.04 17.16 -4.63
C ILE A 89 -5.16 16.40 -3.91
N LEU A 90 -4.85 15.21 -3.41
CA LEU A 90 -5.82 14.40 -2.67
C LEU A 90 -6.23 15.09 -1.36
N GLY A 91 -5.29 15.68 -0.62
CA GLY A 91 -5.53 16.41 0.62
C GLY A 91 -6.30 17.72 0.44
N ALA A 92 -6.34 18.27 -0.78
CA ALA A 92 -7.14 19.45 -1.12
C ALA A 92 -8.64 19.11 -1.34
N ASP A 93 -9.00 17.83 -1.47
CA ASP A 93 -10.39 17.38 -1.57
C ASP A 93 -11.05 17.35 -0.18
N THR A 94 -11.62 18.48 0.21
CA THR A 94 -12.23 18.65 1.54
C THR A 94 -13.38 17.69 1.81
N GLY A 95 -14.16 17.34 0.79
CA GLY A 95 -15.24 16.36 0.89
C GLY A 95 -14.71 14.97 1.22
N LEU A 96 -13.66 14.53 0.52
CA LEU A 96 -12.98 13.26 0.80
C LEU A 96 -12.36 13.24 2.20
N MET A 97 -11.61 14.29 2.56
CA MET A 97 -10.93 14.39 3.85
C MET A 97 -11.92 14.24 5.00
N ARG A 98 -13.08 14.85 4.87
CA ARG A 98 -14.17 14.76 5.84
C ARG A 98 -14.77 13.35 5.93
N LEU A 99 -15.01 12.70 4.78
CA LEU A 99 -15.53 11.33 4.73
C LEU A 99 -14.55 10.32 5.35
N CYS A 100 -13.25 10.53 5.15
CA CYS A 100 -12.20 9.69 5.70
C CYS A 100 -11.79 10.05 7.13
N GLU A 101 -12.42 11.04 7.77
CA GLU A 101 -12.04 11.59 9.10
C GLU A 101 -10.53 11.96 9.16
N ARG A 102 -10.05 12.61 8.11
CA ARG A 102 -8.65 13.09 8.03
C ARG A 102 -8.61 14.60 8.12
N ASP A 103 -7.85 15.13 9.08
CA ASP A 103 -7.57 16.56 9.13
C ASP A 103 -6.57 16.99 8.04
N LYS A 104 -5.65 16.08 7.71
CA LYS A 104 -4.61 16.28 6.69
C LYS A 104 -4.01 14.96 6.24
N LEU A 105 -3.39 14.95 5.07
CA LEU A 105 -2.52 13.88 4.60
C LEU A 105 -1.03 14.22 4.85
N PRO A 106 -0.13 13.24 4.82
CA PRO A 106 1.30 13.49 4.91
C PRO A 106 1.77 14.33 3.72
N SER A 107 2.77 15.18 3.94
CA SER A 107 3.43 15.86 2.84
C SER A 107 4.18 14.86 1.94
N PRO A 108 4.40 15.17 0.66
CA PRO A 108 5.21 14.35 -0.23
C PRO A 108 6.58 13.99 0.35
N ASP A 109 7.24 14.94 1.03
CA ASP A 109 8.53 14.69 1.67
C ASP A 109 8.43 13.77 2.89
N ALA A 110 7.35 13.87 3.67
CA ALA A 110 7.12 12.94 4.78
C ALA A 110 6.87 11.52 4.26
N ALA A 111 6.08 11.36 3.21
CA ALA A 111 5.83 10.09 2.56
C ALA A 111 7.12 9.51 1.93
N ARG A 112 7.92 10.35 1.25
CA ARG A 112 9.23 9.95 0.71
C ARG A 112 10.17 9.47 1.82
N SER A 113 10.24 10.20 2.93
CA SER A 113 11.07 9.81 4.08
C SER A 113 10.60 8.50 4.71
N PHE A 114 9.30 8.26 4.76
CA PHE A 114 8.72 6.99 5.22
C PHE A 114 9.12 5.84 4.31
N LEU A 115 8.98 5.98 2.98
CA LEU A 115 9.37 4.95 2.01
C LEU A 115 10.88 4.68 2.05
N LEU A 116 11.71 5.71 2.19
CA LEU A 116 13.15 5.55 2.35
C LEU A 116 13.53 4.80 3.64
N GLY A 117 12.67 4.82 4.65
CA GLY A 117 12.86 4.07 5.89
C GLY A 117 12.89 2.55 5.73
N PHE A 118 12.35 2.03 4.62
CA PHE A 118 12.43 0.60 4.29
C PHE A 118 13.76 0.19 3.66
N HIS A 119 14.54 1.18 3.20
CA HIS A 119 15.84 0.95 2.57
C HIS A 119 16.92 0.67 3.63
N ASP A 120 17.70 -0.37 3.42
CA ASP A 120 18.85 -0.73 4.25
C ASP A 120 20.12 -0.79 3.39
N GLU A 121 20.87 0.30 3.39
CA GLU A 121 22.10 0.42 2.59
C GLU A 121 23.18 -0.58 3.01
N ALA A 122 23.26 -0.93 4.30
CA ALA A 122 24.25 -1.90 4.78
C ALA A 122 23.96 -3.31 4.24
N LEU A 123 22.68 -3.68 4.24
CA LEU A 123 22.21 -4.96 3.70
C LEU A 123 22.49 -5.06 2.18
N LEU A 124 22.17 -4.00 1.44
CA LEU A 124 22.43 -3.94 0.00
C LEU A 124 23.92 -3.92 -0.33
N ALA A 125 24.72 -3.20 0.45
CA ALA A 125 26.16 -3.18 0.26
C ALA A 125 26.80 -4.55 0.52
N CYS A 126 26.28 -5.31 1.48
CA CYS A 126 26.70 -6.68 1.72
C CYS A 126 26.38 -7.59 0.51
N ALA A 127 25.14 -7.57 0.04
CA ALA A 127 24.72 -8.35 -1.11
C ALA A 127 25.50 -7.99 -2.40
N ARG A 128 25.81 -6.72 -2.61
CA ARG A 128 26.64 -6.26 -3.76
C ARG A 128 28.08 -6.74 -3.68
N LYS A 129 28.65 -6.96 -2.50
CA LYS A 129 29.99 -7.55 -2.37
C LYS A 129 30.05 -9.00 -2.87
N ASP A 130 28.95 -9.71 -2.70
CA ASP A 130 28.83 -11.11 -3.14
C ASP A 130 28.60 -11.21 -4.66
N ASN A 131 28.21 -10.09 -5.30
CA ASN A 131 28.00 -9.98 -6.76
C ASN A 131 28.65 -8.70 -7.33
N PRO A 132 29.98 -8.59 -7.30
CA PRO A 132 30.70 -7.35 -7.63
C PRO A 132 30.57 -6.93 -9.11
N THR A 133 30.37 -7.87 -10.03
CA THR A 133 30.18 -7.58 -11.46
C THR A 133 28.77 -7.25 -11.85
N GLY A 134 27.79 -7.58 -11.00
CA GLY A 134 26.38 -7.44 -11.33
C GLY A 134 25.88 -8.37 -12.44
N GLU A 135 26.73 -9.35 -12.87
CA GLU A 135 26.39 -10.29 -13.95
C GLU A 135 25.52 -11.45 -13.46
N ALA A 136 25.68 -11.85 -12.20
CA ALA A 136 24.84 -12.87 -11.62
C ALA A 136 23.46 -12.30 -11.26
N SER A 137 22.43 -13.10 -11.47
CA SER A 137 21.07 -12.80 -10.98
C SER A 137 21.04 -12.91 -9.45
N VAL A 138 20.68 -11.85 -8.77
CA VAL A 138 20.59 -11.81 -7.31
C VAL A 138 19.24 -11.26 -6.89
N ILE A 139 18.60 -11.95 -5.96
CA ILE A 139 17.45 -11.42 -5.21
C ILE A 139 18.00 -10.83 -3.92
N TYR A 140 17.85 -9.54 -3.76
CA TYR A 140 18.36 -8.85 -2.58
C TYR A 140 17.58 -9.24 -1.33
N PRO A 141 18.25 -9.44 -0.19
CA PRO A 141 17.56 -9.73 1.05
C PRO A 141 16.72 -8.53 1.50
N GLU A 142 15.55 -8.82 2.00
CA GLU A 142 14.64 -7.80 2.51
C GLU A 142 15.11 -7.24 3.86
N SER A 143 14.95 -5.94 4.06
CA SER A 143 15.11 -5.33 5.37
C SER A 143 14.06 -5.85 6.35
N ALA A 144 14.33 -5.74 7.66
CA ALA A 144 13.37 -6.13 8.69
C ALA A 144 12.01 -5.38 8.56
N ALA A 145 12.04 -4.16 8.04
CA ALA A 145 10.83 -3.37 7.79
C ALA A 145 10.03 -3.90 6.59
N LEU A 146 10.69 -4.30 5.49
CA LEU A 146 10.04 -4.94 4.34
C LEU A 146 9.44 -6.29 4.73
N GLN A 147 10.16 -7.12 5.49
CA GLN A 147 9.61 -8.35 6.07
C GLN A 147 8.39 -8.06 6.95
N GLY A 148 8.37 -6.90 7.63
CA GLY A 148 7.22 -6.43 8.38
C GLY A 148 6.00 -6.20 7.48
N LEU A 149 6.17 -5.62 6.29
CA LEU A 149 5.10 -5.46 5.29
C LEU A 149 4.63 -6.82 4.77
N GLY A 150 5.53 -7.76 4.50
CA GLY A 150 5.16 -9.14 4.15
C GLY A 150 4.23 -9.78 5.20
N ARG A 151 4.51 -9.58 6.49
CA ARG A 151 3.61 -10.06 7.57
C ARG A 151 2.26 -9.33 7.60
N VAL A 152 2.20 -8.07 7.19
CA VAL A 152 0.93 -7.36 7.00
C VAL A 152 0.14 -8.00 5.86
N GLN A 153 0.79 -8.35 4.76
CA GLN A 153 0.18 -9.08 3.65
C GLN A 153 -0.37 -10.45 4.10
N GLU A 154 0.43 -11.22 4.81
CA GLU A 154 0.00 -12.51 5.40
C GLU A 154 -1.24 -12.34 6.29
N HIS A 155 -1.27 -11.28 7.11
CA HIS A 155 -2.42 -10.95 7.95
C HIS A 155 -3.67 -10.66 7.12
N ILE A 156 -3.56 -9.86 6.04
CA ILE A 156 -4.68 -9.55 5.14
C ILE A 156 -5.24 -10.83 4.53
N VAL A 157 -4.37 -11.71 4.00
CA VAL A 157 -4.76 -12.99 3.41
C VAL A 157 -5.46 -13.88 4.44
N ALA A 158 -4.93 -13.96 5.67
CA ALA A 158 -5.53 -14.73 6.74
C ALA A 158 -6.93 -14.20 7.13
N GLU A 159 -7.10 -12.87 7.22
CA GLU A 159 -8.39 -12.25 7.51
C GLU A 159 -9.41 -12.48 6.39
N LEU A 160 -8.98 -12.38 5.12
CA LEU A 160 -9.82 -12.69 3.96
C LEU A 160 -10.25 -14.15 3.95
N SER A 161 -9.31 -15.09 4.13
CA SER A 161 -9.58 -16.52 4.16
C SER A 161 -10.55 -16.91 5.29
N ARG A 162 -10.47 -16.23 6.42
CA ARG A 162 -11.40 -16.45 7.54
C ARG A 162 -12.82 -15.93 7.23
N LYS A 163 -12.92 -14.79 6.52
CA LYS A 163 -14.22 -14.19 6.15
C LYS A 163 -14.86 -14.87 4.93
N ARG A 164 -14.03 -15.36 4.02
CA ARG A 164 -14.44 -16.01 2.77
C ARG A 164 -13.66 -17.31 2.60
N PRO A 165 -14.00 -18.40 3.34
CA PRO A 165 -13.30 -19.67 3.20
C PRO A 165 -13.41 -20.19 1.76
N ALA A 166 -12.29 -20.61 1.18
CA ALA A 166 -12.23 -21.27 -0.11
C ALA A 166 -11.76 -22.72 0.07
N ALA A 167 -12.40 -23.65 -0.66
CA ALA A 167 -12.03 -25.06 -0.61
C ALA A 167 -10.80 -25.37 -1.48
N MET A 168 -10.41 -24.46 -2.36
CA MET A 168 -9.30 -24.60 -3.30
C MET A 168 -8.51 -23.30 -3.35
N ALA A 169 -7.24 -23.40 -3.66
CA ALA A 169 -6.37 -22.27 -3.95
C ALA A 169 -5.71 -22.49 -5.30
N THR A 170 -6.13 -21.72 -6.30
CA THR A 170 -5.44 -21.61 -7.59
C THR A 170 -4.48 -20.44 -7.50
N LEU A 171 -3.18 -20.72 -7.58
CA LEU A 171 -2.14 -19.70 -7.52
C LEU A 171 -1.60 -19.45 -8.93
N GLU A 172 -1.67 -18.20 -9.34
CA GLU A 172 -1.03 -17.71 -10.56
C GLU A 172 0.20 -16.91 -10.18
N MET A 173 1.31 -17.16 -10.85
CA MET A 173 2.55 -16.42 -10.66
C MET A 173 2.95 -15.74 -11.97
N ASP A 174 3.19 -14.44 -11.90
CA ASP A 174 3.65 -13.67 -13.05
C ASP A 174 4.72 -12.66 -12.64
N ALA A 175 5.59 -12.35 -13.59
CA ALA A 175 6.65 -11.37 -13.43
C ALA A 175 6.45 -10.23 -14.42
N THR A 176 6.35 -9.02 -13.91
CA THR A 176 6.11 -7.81 -14.71
C THR A 176 7.40 -7.00 -14.86
N ILE A 177 7.73 -6.59 -16.09
CA ILE A 177 8.86 -5.70 -16.33
C ILE A 177 8.45 -4.26 -16.04
N ILE A 178 9.19 -3.62 -15.14
CA ILE A 178 9.12 -2.19 -14.87
C ILE A 178 10.36 -1.53 -15.46
N GLU A 179 10.22 -0.87 -16.61
CA GLU A 179 11.33 -0.15 -17.24
C GLU A 179 11.83 0.99 -16.35
N SER A 180 13.13 1.18 -16.31
CA SER A 180 13.76 2.22 -15.49
C SER A 180 15.03 2.73 -16.12
N HIS A 181 15.19 4.05 -16.12
CA HIS A 181 16.41 4.75 -16.54
C HIS A 181 17.40 4.99 -15.37
N LYS A 182 17.12 4.45 -14.18
CA LYS A 182 18.03 4.55 -13.04
C LYS A 182 19.35 3.83 -13.35
N LYS A 183 20.43 4.39 -12.81
CA LYS A 183 21.78 3.83 -13.04
C LYS A 183 21.91 2.39 -12.52
N GLU A 184 21.21 2.08 -11.44
CA GLU A 184 21.21 0.80 -10.75
C GLU A 184 20.34 -0.26 -11.43
N ALA A 185 19.42 0.14 -12.31
CA ALA A 185 18.56 -0.80 -13.02
C ALA A 185 19.39 -1.71 -13.93
N LEU A 186 19.12 -3.02 -13.92
CA LEU A 186 19.84 -4.01 -14.70
C LEU A 186 19.11 -4.33 -16.01
N PRO A 187 19.85 -4.86 -17.03
CA PRO A 187 19.22 -5.28 -18.27
C PRO A 187 18.20 -6.40 -18.05
N HIS A 188 17.09 -6.36 -18.77
CA HIS A 188 16.09 -7.43 -18.78
C HIS A 188 16.00 -8.10 -20.16
N TYR A 189 15.38 -9.27 -20.23
CA TYR A 189 15.37 -10.12 -21.41
C TYR A 189 14.71 -9.50 -22.66
N LYS A 190 13.88 -8.45 -22.51
CA LYS A 190 13.27 -7.72 -23.63
C LYS A 190 14.16 -6.63 -24.24
N GLY A 191 15.38 -6.45 -23.74
CA GLY A 191 16.38 -5.55 -24.34
C GLY A 191 16.38 -4.12 -23.79
N GLY A 192 15.85 -3.89 -22.60
CA GLY A 192 15.93 -2.62 -21.86
C GLY A 192 16.62 -2.79 -20.51
N ARG A 193 16.49 -1.78 -19.64
CA ARG A 193 16.91 -1.82 -18.24
C ARG A 193 15.70 -1.60 -17.34
N GLY A 194 15.64 -2.29 -16.21
CA GLY A 194 14.52 -2.18 -15.31
C GLY A 194 14.58 -3.15 -14.15
N TYR A 195 13.42 -3.41 -13.61
CA TYR A 195 13.16 -4.37 -12.54
C TYR A 195 12.13 -5.38 -13.04
N GLN A 196 12.12 -6.56 -12.43
CA GLN A 196 11.22 -7.64 -12.81
C GLN A 196 10.55 -8.25 -11.55
N PRO A 197 9.74 -7.46 -10.82
CA PRO A 197 9.01 -8.00 -9.68
C PRO A 197 8.11 -9.15 -10.10
N SER A 198 7.97 -10.14 -9.21
CA SER A 198 7.07 -11.27 -9.36
C SER A 198 5.95 -11.17 -8.33
N LEU A 199 4.75 -11.49 -8.75
CA LEU A 199 3.55 -11.52 -7.89
C LEU A 199 2.95 -12.92 -7.92
N VAL A 200 2.45 -13.37 -6.78
CA VAL A 200 1.64 -14.59 -6.66
C VAL A 200 0.22 -14.19 -6.29
N TYR A 201 -0.72 -14.54 -7.15
CA TYR A 201 -2.12 -14.19 -7.04
C TYR A 201 -2.98 -15.40 -6.74
N TRP A 202 -3.86 -15.30 -5.76
CA TRP A 202 -4.84 -16.31 -5.42
C TRP A 202 -6.19 -16.00 -6.09
N VAL A 203 -6.53 -16.77 -7.12
CA VAL A 203 -7.65 -16.50 -8.02
C VAL A 203 -8.99 -16.46 -7.28
N GLU A 204 -9.29 -17.44 -6.43
CA GLU A 204 -10.61 -17.56 -5.78
C GLU A 204 -10.84 -16.47 -4.71
N GLN A 205 -9.78 -15.89 -4.18
CA GLN A 205 -9.85 -14.82 -3.19
C GLN A 205 -9.68 -13.43 -3.78
N ASP A 206 -9.25 -13.34 -5.05
CA ASP A 206 -8.96 -12.08 -5.74
C ASP A 206 -7.92 -11.23 -4.96
N VAL A 207 -6.80 -11.88 -4.58
CA VAL A 207 -5.78 -11.25 -3.74
C VAL A 207 -4.37 -11.68 -4.10
N VAL A 208 -3.42 -10.74 -4.06
CA VAL A 208 -2.00 -11.04 -4.10
C VAL A 208 -1.59 -11.64 -2.74
N VAL A 209 -0.98 -12.82 -2.75
CA VAL A 209 -0.58 -13.53 -1.53
C VAL A 209 0.92 -13.45 -1.24
N ALA A 210 1.72 -13.16 -2.26
CA ALA A 210 3.15 -12.94 -2.12
C ALA A 210 3.66 -12.04 -3.25
N ASP A 211 4.72 -11.32 -2.97
CA ASP A 211 5.46 -10.54 -3.95
C ASP A 211 6.95 -10.67 -3.69
N GLU A 212 7.74 -10.47 -4.73
CA GLU A 212 9.19 -10.44 -4.64
C GLU A 212 9.73 -9.39 -5.62
N PHE A 213 10.44 -8.41 -5.08
CA PHE A 213 11.08 -7.41 -5.91
C PHE A 213 12.41 -7.95 -6.46
N ARG A 214 12.57 -7.94 -7.78
CA ARG A 214 13.72 -8.51 -8.49
C ARG A 214 14.35 -7.49 -9.43
N ASP A 215 15.66 -7.60 -9.61
CA ASP A 215 16.34 -6.89 -10.68
C ASP A 215 15.95 -7.44 -12.06
N GLY A 216 16.13 -6.62 -13.11
CA GLY A 216 15.71 -6.95 -14.47
C GLY A 216 16.40 -8.21 -15.05
N ASN A 217 17.59 -8.56 -14.55
CA ASN A 217 18.34 -9.74 -14.99
C ASN A 217 17.96 -11.05 -14.26
N VAL A 218 17.01 -10.99 -13.32
CA VAL A 218 16.51 -12.20 -12.64
C VAL A 218 15.48 -12.87 -13.57
N PRO A 219 15.60 -14.17 -13.86
CA PRO A 219 14.59 -14.89 -14.64
C PRO A 219 13.20 -14.86 -14.02
N ALA A 220 12.17 -14.92 -14.86
CA ALA A 220 10.77 -15.00 -14.44
C ALA A 220 10.46 -16.33 -13.74
#